data_06e8d4b4cf575ba963bec7ef722f3dad
#
_entry.id   06e8d4b4cf575ba963bec7ef722f3dad
#
_cell.length_a   1.000
_cell.length_b   1.000
_cell.length_c   1.000
_cell.angle_alpha   90.00
_cell.angle_beta   90.00
_cell.angle_gamma   90.00
#
_symmetry.space_group_name_H-M   'P 1'
#
loop_
_entity.id
_entity.type
_entity.pdbx_description
1 polymer ?
#
loop_
_entity_poly.entity_id
_entity_poly.type
_entity_poly.pdbx_seq_one_letter_code
_entity_poly.pdbx_strand_id
1 'polypeptide(L)'
;MKKVVMLFVSVAMITTMEAKEKKDPIVMTVAGKEIPLSEFIFIVKKDNTVDLNDKKTVENYVELFKNYKLKVADAEALTIHKAPKFERELADYRGQLQESFLSDKMGEDSALHVVYDRTKYIPGFQHIFFRFQGDQLVTKDTVALYAGAIAAYNRIKGGESFEAVGESLAKDSSANYVVVDYIYPLQMLKVLEDRIYSMEPGDISEPVRSMFGFHLFKLDRKIPNPGKARVAHILTAYPSDEPTDEEIENTRNKSDSIYQKIIAGEDFAELAKAFSNDTVSARRGGLLPYFGLGEMAKPFEETAFAFENIGDVSKPVQTRFGFHILKLADRKPEIPFEEMESYLYESMRISERNFDLYRGFDEKMKARHGYTFYPEAYEELKRLADEYFPADTAFVNRGITMEKVLVRLDTIDFQQNVFVEYMYRKHLSTKTYSLDFMQEVYDLFVREIVTEMERRILERDYPEYNMLLKEYYDGILLFEVSNKRVWGRPAEEHDELEAEWIKELNEKYPVSINWKVIKNIKKYLN
;
A
#
# COMPACT_ATOMS: atom_id res chain seq x y z
N MET A 1 -27.27 23.36 11.41
CA MET A 1 -26.81 24.34 10.40
C MET A 1 -25.33 24.05 10.16
N LYS A 2 -25.02 23.42 9.02
CA LYS A 2 -23.62 23.06 8.66
C LYS A 2 -22.95 24.31 8.11
N LYS A 3 -22.07 24.95 8.85
CA LYS A 3 -21.12 25.92 8.32
C LYS A 3 -19.87 25.17 7.88
N VAL A 4 -19.72 25.01 6.57
CA VAL A 4 -18.44 24.65 5.94
C VAL A 4 -17.54 25.89 6.11
N VAL A 5 -16.59 25.83 7.04
CA VAL A 5 -15.54 26.84 7.13
C VAL A 5 -14.47 26.45 6.12
N MET A 6 -14.55 27.05 4.92
CA MET A 6 -13.42 27.10 3.99
C MET A 6 -12.34 27.96 4.64
N LEU A 7 -11.17 27.35 4.87
CA LEU A 7 -9.98 28.06 5.33
C LEU A 7 -9.51 28.98 4.18
N PHE A 8 -9.94 30.25 4.18
CA PHE A 8 -9.35 31.29 3.35
C PHE A 8 -8.05 31.76 3.99
N VAL A 9 -6.93 31.19 3.58
CA VAL A 9 -5.63 31.80 3.82
C VAL A 9 -5.45 32.88 2.75
N SER A 10 -5.51 34.13 3.15
CA SER A 10 -5.21 35.28 2.29
C SER A 10 -3.72 35.24 1.91
N VAL A 11 -3.47 34.89 0.65
CA VAL A 11 -2.11 34.89 0.06
C VAL A 11 -1.68 36.33 -0.15
N ALA A 12 -0.72 36.82 0.63
CA ALA A 12 0.04 38.03 0.30
C ALA A 12 0.84 37.76 -0.99
N MET A 13 0.66 38.59 -2.01
CA MET A 13 1.43 38.53 -3.25
C MET A 13 2.91 38.72 -2.94
N ILE A 14 3.69 37.68 -3.15
CA ILE A 14 5.15 37.77 -3.16
C ILE A 14 5.56 38.13 -4.59
N THR A 15 6.17 39.30 -4.75
CA THR A 15 6.85 39.69 -5.98
C THR A 15 8.08 38.79 -6.17
N THR A 16 7.96 37.79 -7.01
CA THR A 16 9.10 36.96 -7.44
C THR A 16 9.89 37.72 -8.52
N MET A 17 11.23 37.70 -8.39
CA MET A 17 12.14 38.13 -9.44
C MET A 17 11.86 37.32 -10.72
N GLU A 18 11.49 38.00 -11.79
CA GLU A 18 11.30 37.45 -13.13
C GLU A 18 12.63 36.85 -13.63
N ALA A 19 12.80 35.56 -13.56
CA ALA A 19 13.64 34.86 -14.52
C ALA A 19 12.91 35.00 -15.89
N LYS A 20 13.59 35.54 -16.91
CA LYS A 20 13.05 35.61 -18.27
C LYS A 20 12.66 34.22 -18.75
N GLU A 21 11.39 33.87 -18.61
CA GLU A 21 10.83 32.68 -19.26
C GLU A 21 11.07 32.78 -20.77
N LYS A 22 11.76 31.80 -21.35
CA LYS A 22 11.81 31.65 -22.80
C LYS A 22 10.37 31.42 -23.23
N LYS A 23 9.78 32.41 -23.93
CA LYS A 23 8.42 32.35 -24.45
C LYS A 23 8.28 31.08 -25.30
N ASP A 24 7.35 30.20 -24.92
CA ASP A 24 7.03 28.99 -25.67
C ASP A 24 6.43 29.40 -27.03
N PRO A 25 7.07 29.10 -28.17
CA PRO A 25 6.59 29.60 -29.46
C PRO A 25 5.28 28.93 -29.86
N ILE A 26 4.37 29.72 -30.43
CA ILE A 26 3.10 29.20 -30.94
C ILE A 26 3.34 28.44 -32.24
N VAL A 27 2.94 27.15 -32.27
CA VAL A 27 3.08 26.27 -33.42
C VAL A 27 1.90 26.35 -34.38
N MET A 28 0.71 26.55 -33.85
CA MET A 28 -0.49 26.81 -34.67
C MET A 28 -1.56 27.54 -33.86
N THR A 29 -2.54 28.11 -34.58
CA THR A 29 -3.76 28.64 -33.99
C THR A 29 -4.95 27.94 -34.65
N VAL A 30 -5.86 27.37 -33.84
CA VAL A 30 -7.06 26.67 -34.30
C VAL A 30 -8.28 27.23 -33.61
N ALA A 31 -9.29 27.65 -34.38
CA ALA A 31 -10.52 28.30 -33.86
C ALA A 31 -10.24 29.46 -32.89
N GLY A 32 -9.18 30.23 -33.16
CA GLY A 32 -8.76 31.37 -32.33
C GLY A 32 -7.95 31.04 -31.08
N LYS A 33 -7.71 29.74 -30.80
CA LYS A 33 -6.86 29.27 -29.66
C LYS A 33 -5.43 29.08 -30.13
N GLU A 34 -4.49 29.70 -29.43
CA GLU A 34 -3.07 29.51 -29.64
C GLU A 34 -2.60 28.16 -29.02
N ILE A 35 -1.84 27.40 -29.79
CA ILE A 35 -1.28 26.10 -29.39
C ILE A 35 0.23 26.25 -29.31
N PRO A 36 0.84 26.10 -28.11
CA PRO A 36 2.27 26.23 -27.92
C PRO A 36 3.03 25.00 -28.47
N LEU A 37 4.30 25.20 -28.78
CA LEU A 37 5.16 24.15 -29.30
C LEU A 37 5.38 23.03 -28.27
N SER A 38 5.42 23.35 -27.00
CA SER A 38 5.55 22.36 -25.93
C SER A 38 4.42 21.32 -25.95
N GLU A 39 3.17 21.77 -26.18
CA GLU A 39 2.02 20.88 -26.32
C GLU A 39 2.14 19.96 -27.54
N PHE A 40 2.56 20.50 -28.68
CA PHE A 40 2.78 19.72 -29.87
C PHE A 40 3.90 18.66 -29.66
N ILE A 41 5.03 19.07 -29.06
CA ILE A 41 6.15 18.18 -28.76
C ILE A 41 5.73 17.09 -27.77
N PHE A 42 4.93 17.43 -26.73
CA PHE A 42 4.46 16.49 -25.75
C PHE A 42 3.62 15.37 -26.38
N ILE A 43 2.70 15.71 -27.25
CA ILE A 43 1.82 14.76 -27.94
C ILE A 43 2.61 13.92 -28.97
N VAL A 44 3.43 14.57 -29.81
CA VAL A 44 4.16 13.85 -30.88
C VAL A 44 5.19 12.88 -30.33
N LYS A 45 5.83 13.16 -29.20
CA LYS A 45 6.80 12.26 -28.55
C LYS A 45 6.19 10.93 -28.06
N LYS A 46 4.89 10.86 -27.89
CA LYS A 46 4.19 9.63 -27.53
C LYS A 46 3.96 8.68 -28.69
N ASP A 47 4.06 9.21 -29.91
CA ASP A 47 3.96 8.41 -31.12
C ASP A 47 5.36 7.97 -31.58
N ASN A 48 5.74 6.75 -31.23
CA ASN A 48 7.04 6.17 -31.55
C ASN A 48 7.27 5.99 -33.06
N THR A 49 6.25 6.19 -33.92
CA THR A 49 6.36 6.09 -35.38
C THR A 49 6.83 7.39 -36.02
N VAL A 50 6.82 8.50 -35.26
CA VAL A 50 7.18 9.82 -35.77
C VAL A 50 8.66 10.11 -35.55
N ASP A 51 9.44 10.08 -36.63
CA ASP A 51 10.82 10.58 -36.61
C ASP A 51 10.83 12.11 -36.72
N LEU A 52 11.08 12.79 -35.60
CA LEU A 52 11.21 14.27 -35.57
C LEU A 52 12.40 14.79 -36.40
N ASN A 53 13.26 13.91 -36.92
CA ASN A 53 14.33 14.27 -37.87
C ASN A 53 13.90 14.23 -39.32
N ASP A 54 12.82 13.50 -39.65
CA ASP A 54 12.28 13.46 -40.99
C ASP A 54 11.20 14.53 -41.22
N LYS A 55 11.52 15.47 -42.12
CA LYS A 55 10.64 16.61 -42.40
C LYS A 55 9.26 16.17 -42.89
N LYS A 56 9.17 15.13 -43.73
CA LYS A 56 7.91 14.64 -44.30
C LYS A 56 7.02 14.02 -43.23
N THR A 57 7.61 13.25 -42.32
CA THR A 57 6.92 12.64 -41.20
C THR A 57 6.35 13.71 -40.25
N VAL A 58 7.14 14.76 -39.96
CA VAL A 58 6.69 15.89 -39.15
C VAL A 58 5.55 16.67 -39.82
N GLU A 59 5.66 16.96 -41.14
CA GLU A 59 4.62 17.66 -41.90
C GLU A 59 3.30 16.87 -41.92
N ASN A 60 3.37 15.53 -42.13
CA ASN A 60 2.19 14.67 -42.05
C ASN A 60 1.55 14.68 -40.64
N TYR A 61 2.37 14.62 -39.60
CA TYR A 61 1.87 14.64 -38.25
C TYR A 61 1.22 15.99 -37.87
N VAL A 62 1.72 17.09 -38.39
CA VAL A 62 1.10 18.42 -38.22
C VAL A 62 -0.33 18.44 -38.75
N GLU A 63 -0.61 17.79 -39.88
CA GLU A 63 -1.97 17.66 -40.42
C GLU A 63 -2.86 16.81 -39.53
N LEU A 64 -2.36 15.70 -38.98
CA LEU A 64 -3.10 14.88 -38.01
C LEU A 64 -3.41 15.66 -36.76
N PHE A 65 -2.40 16.35 -36.22
CA PHE A 65 -2.55 17.16 -35.02
C PHE A 65 -3.50 18.34 -35.22
N LYS A 66 -3.47 18.98 -36.39
CA LYS A 66 -4.44 20.01 -36.78
C LYS A 66 -5.87 19.45 -36.74
N ASN A 67 -6.09 18.29 -37.38
CA ASN A 67 -7.42 17.66 -37.42
C ASN A 67 -7.90 17.27 -36.02
N TYR A 68 -7.01 16.76 -35.18
CA TYR A 68 -7.30 16.50 -33.77
C TYR A 68 -7.79 17.78 -33.06
N LYS A 69 -7.07 18.89 -33.18
CA LYS A 69 -7.45 20.17 -32.53
C LYS A 69 -8.74 20.76 -33.09
N LEU A 70 -9.02 20.57 -34.38
CA LEU A 70 -10.30 20.97 -34.99
C LEU A 70 -11.48 20.20 -34.38
N LYS A 71 -11.34 18.87 -34.19
CA LYS A 71 -12.36 18.02 -33.56
C LYS A 71 -12.60 18.43 -32.11
N VAL A 72 -11.54 18.74 -31.35
CA VAL A 72 -11.66 19.26 -29.99
C VAL A 72 -12.40 20.59 -29.96
N ALA A 73 -12.10 21.50 -30.88
CA ALA A 73 -12.79 22.80 -31.00
C ALA A 73 -14.29 22.63 -31.31
N ASP A 74 -14.66 21.64 -32.14
CA ASP A 74 -16.07 21.34 -32.44
C ASP A 74 -16.80 20.79 -31.20
N ALA A 75 -16.12 19.90 -30.43
CA ALA A 75 -16.66 19.35 -29.18
C ALA A 75 -16.92 20.44 -28.12
N GLU A 76 -16.01 21.40 -28.00
CA GLU A 76 -16.20 22.58 -27.12
C GLU A 76 -17.34 23.48 -27.58
N ALA A 77 -17.44 23.75 -28.89
CA ALA A 77 -18.55 24.53 -29.47
C ALA A 77 -19.91 23.85 -29.22
N LEU A 78 -19.94 22.51 -29.21
CA LEU A 78 -21.10 21.71 -28.83
C LEU A 78 -21.33 21.63 -27.29
N THR A 79 -20.51 22.33 -26.51
CA THR A 79 -20.58 22.37 -25.03
C THR A 79 -20.50 21.00 -24.33
N ILE A 80 -19.85 20.03 -24.95
CA ILE A 80 -19.69 18.66 -24.40
C ILE A 80 -18.99 18.70 -23.03
N HIS A 81 -18.03 19.60 -22.85
CA HIS A 81 -17.29 19.80 -21.59
C HIS A 81 -18.16 20.25 -20.40
N LYS A 82 -19.40 20.71 -20.65
CA LYS A 82 -20.34 21.10 -19.59
C LYS A 82 -21.28 19.98 -19.15
N ALA A 83 -21.17 18.81 -19.75
CA ALA A 83 -21.97 17.66 -19.36
C ALA A 83 -21.55 17.13 -17.97
N PRO A 84 -22.50 16.84 -17.05
CA PRO A 84 -22.13 16.34 -15.71
C PRO A 84 -21.30 15.05 -15.71
N LYS A 85 -21.44 14.21 -16.74
CA LYS A 85 -20.61 13.01 -16.94
C LYS A 85 -19.15 13.39 -17.19
N PHE A 86 -18.92 14.37 -18.11
CA PHE A 86 -17.60 14.86 -18.45
C PHE A 86 -16.89 15.48 -17.23
N GLU A 87 -17.61 16.33 -16.47
CA GLU A 87 -17.05 17.00 -15.29
C GLU A 87 -16.62 15.97 -14.22
N ARG A 88 -17.42 14.92 -13.99
CA ARG A 88 -17.05 13.85 -13.05
C ARG A 88 -15.82 13.08 -13.53
N GLU A 89 -15.81 12.62 -14.79
CA GLU A 89 -14.72 11.85 -15.36
C GLU A 89 -13.40 12.64 -15.33
N LEU A 90 -13.44 13.92 -15.66
CA LEU A 90 -12.27 14.79 -15.58
C LEU A 90 -11.81 15.02 -14.12
N ALA A 91 -12.76 15.16 -13.19
CA ALA A 91 -12.44 15.32 -11.76
C ALA A 91 -11.81 14.06 -11.18
N ASP A 92 -12.31 12.88 -11.54
CA ASP A 92 -11.76 11.58 -11.11
C ASP A 92 -10.34 11.40 -11.65
N TYR A 93 -10.11 11.69 -12.93
CA TYR A 93 -8.77 11.65 -13.52
C TYR A 93 -7.82 12.66 -12.87
N ARG A 94 -8.27 13.89 -12.64
CA ARG A 94 -7.48 14.93 -11.95
C ARG A 94 -7.03 14.42 -10.58
N GLY A 95 -7.92 13.77 -9.82
CA GLY A 95 -7.60 13.17 -8.52
C GLY A 95 -6.49 12.11 -8.64
N GLN A 96 -6.66 11.15 -9.55
CA GLN A 96 -5.66 10.10 -9.79
C GLN A 96 -4.31 10.67 -10.25
N LEU A 97 -4.34 11.66 -11.15
CA LEU A 97 -3.13 12.31 -11.64
C LEU A 97 -2.40 13.07 -10.52
N GLN A 98 -3.14 13.77 -9.65
CA GLN A 98 -2.56 14.44 -8.49
C GLN A 98 -1.83 13.47 -7.58
N GLU A 99 -2.42 12.31 -7.28
CA GLU A 99 -1.77 11.29 -6.44
C GLU A 99 -0.44 10.83 -7.02
N SER A 100 -0.33 10.67 -8.35
CA SER A 100 0.93 10.27 -8.97
C SER A 100 2.05 11.30 -8.85
N PHE A 101 1.71 12.59 -8.76
CA PHE A 101 2.67 13.68 -8.52
C PHE A 101 2.93 13.93 -7.03
N LEU A 102 2.03 13.48 -6.15
CA LEU A 102 2.12 13.57 -4.70
C LEU A 102 2.65 12.28 -4.07
N SER A 103 3.52 11.56 -4.77
CA SER A 103 4.16 10.33 -4.34
C SER A 103 5.65 10.33 -4.63
N ASP A 104 6.40 9.49 -3.92
CA ASP A 104 7.81 9.22 -4.18
C ASP A 104 8.01 7.74 -4.51
N LYS A 105 7.86 7.39 -5.78
CA LYS A 105 7.96 6.00 -6.25
C LYS A 105 9.24 5.29 -5.80
N MET A 106 10.37 5.97 -5.78
CA MET A 106 11.65 5.38 -5.32
C MET A 106 11.64 5.11 -3.81
N GLY A 107 11.07 6.02 -3.02
CA GLY A 107 10.93 5.86 -1.58
C GLY A 107 9.94 4.76 -1.23
N GLU A 108 8.80 4.71 -1.92
CA GLU A 108 7.79 3.66 -1.80
C GLU A 108 8.38 2.30 -2.11
N ASP A 109 9.05 2.15 -3.27
CA ASP A 109 9.69 0.92 -3.71
C ASP A 109 10.74 0.43 -2.69
N SER A 110 11.57 1.34 -2.16
CA SER A 110 12.52 1.02 -1.11
C SER A 110 11.85 0.50 0.17
N ALA A 111 10.75 1.11 0.59
CA ALA A 111 9.99 0.67 1.77
C ALA A 111 9.35 -0.72 1.55
N LEU A 112 8.83 -0.97 0.36
CA LEU A 112 8.27 -2.28 -0.03
C LEU A 112 9.34 -3.37 -0.01
N HIS A 113 10.54 -3.09 -0.53
CA HIS A 113 11.65 -4.04 -0.53
C HIS A 113 12.10 -4.42 0.88
N VAL A 114 12.06 -3.50 1.85
CA VAL A 114 12.36 -3.81 3.27
C VAL A 114 11.41 -4.90 3.80
N VAL A 115 10.12 -4.80 3.49
CA VAL A 115 9.12 -5.79 3.92
C VAL A 115 9.24 -7.07 3.10
N TYR A 116 9.48 -6.95 1.80
CA TYR A 116 9.71 -8.10 0.92
C TYR A 116 10.90 -8.93 1.37
N ASP A 117 12.03 -8.30 1.73
CA ASP A 117 13.21 -9.03 2.22
C ASP A 117 12.93 -9.83 3.51
N ARG A 118 11.98 -9.37 4.32
CA ARG A 118 11.51 -10.13 5.49
C ARG A 118 10.74 -11.38 5.10
N THR A 119 10.05 -11.40 3.95
CA THR A 119 9.32 -12.60 3.50
C THR A 119 10.23 -13.77 3.20
N LYS A 120 11.53 -13.51 2.98
CA LYS A 120 12.56 -14.54 2.72
C LYS A 120 12.88 -15.41 3.95
N TYR A 121 12.48 -14.96 5.13
CA TYR A 121 12.76 -15.64 6.39
C TYR A 121 11.51 -15.72 7.25
N ILE A 122 11.39 -16.84 7.99
CA ILE A 122 10.29 -17.08 8.91
C ILE A 122 10.90 -17.24 10.32
N PRO A 123 10.74 -16.24 11.19
CA PRO A 123 11.15 -16.34 12.59
C PRO A 123 10.19 -17.21 13.40
N GLY A 124 10.76 -17.89 14.42
CA GLY A 124 10.04 -18.53 15.51
C GLY A 124 10.64 -18.05 16.83
N PHE A 125 9.80 -17.71 17.81
CA PHE A 125 10.23 -17.05 19.04
C PHE A 125 9.35 -17.38 20.24
N GLN A 126 9.90 -17.16 21.42
CA GLN A 126 9.16 -17.11 22.68
C GLN A 126 8.85 -15.66 23.02
N HIS A 127 7.70 -15.42 23.62
CA HIS A 127 7.19 -14.08 23.90
C HIS A 127 6.58 -13.99 25.30
N ILE A 128 7.09 -13.05 26.11
CA ILE A 128 6.48 -12.65 27.38
C ILE A 128 5.87 -11.28 27.18
N PHE A 129 4.57 -11.13 27.53
CA PHE A 129 3.80 -9.94 27.27
C PHE A 129 3.14 -9.39 28.56
N PHE A 130 3.58 -8.23 28.99
CA PHE A 130 3.01 -7.44 30.09
C PHE A 130 1.97 -6.49 29.52
N ARG A 131 0.70 -6.90 29.58
CA ARG A 131 -0.41 -6.18 28.95
C ARG A 131 -0.88 -5.01 29.79
N PHE A 132 -1.13 -3.84 29.17
CA PHE A 132 -1.85 -2.74 29.79
C PHE A 132 -3.27 -3.17 30.15
N GLN A 133 -3.74 -2.74 31.32
CA GLN A 133 -5.08 -3.01 31.82
C GLN A 133 -5.96 -1.76 31.64
N GLY A 134 -7.15 -1.92 31.03
CA GLY A 134 -8.09 -0.84 30.80
C GLY A 134 -7.89 -0.07 29.49
N ASP A 135 -8.85 0.80 29.19
CA ASP A 135 -8.91 1.56 27.92
C ASP A 135 -8.15 2.90 27.99
N GLN A 136 -7.67 3.30 29.17
CA GLN A 136 -6.92 4.54 29.39
C GLN A 136 -5.55 4.23 30.00
N LEU A 137 -4.52 4.65 29.28
CA LEU A 137 -3.12 4.50 29.72
C LEU A 137 -2.76 5.63 30.69
N VAL A 138 -2.72 5.33 31.97
CA VAL A 138 -2.22 6.28 32.99
C VAL A 138 -0.73 6.04 33.15
N THR A 139 0.07 7.11 33.21
CA THR A 139 1.54 7.06 33.36
C THR A 139 1.99 6.15 34.51
N LYS A 140 1.24 6.08 35.59
CA LYS A 140 1.55 5.23 36.75
C LYS A 140 1.53 3.74 36.43
N ASP A 141 0.59 3.29 35.62
CA ASP A 141 0.45 1.86 35.28
C ASP A 141 1.55 1.43 34.30
N THR A 142 1.99 2.33 33.42
CA THR A 142 3.11 2.07 32.52
C THR A 142 4.43 1.88 33.27
N VAL A 143 4.69 2.66 34.32
CA VAL A 143 5.90 2.55 35.15
C VAL A 143 5.96 1.21 35.90
N ALA A 144 4.85 0.75 36.45
CA ALA A 144 4.80 -0.52 37.19
C ALA A 144 5.01 -1.72 36.24
N LEU A 145 4.35 -1.71 35.09
CA LEU A 145 4.51 -2.78 34.09
C LEU A 145 5.91 -2.81 33.49
N TYR A 146 6.49 -1.64 33.22
CA TYR A 146 7.88 -1.56 32.77
C TYR A 146 8.85 -2.12 33.80
N ALA A 147 8.66 -1.80 35.08
CA ALA A 147 9.47 -2.37 36.15
C ALA A 147 9.35 -3.91 36.22
N GLY A 148 8.14 -4.45 36.01
CA GLY A 148 7.92 -5.90 35.90
C GLY A 148 8.66 -6.51 34.72
N ALA A 149 8.60 -5.88 33.54
CA ALA A 149 9.31 -6.34 32.35
C ALA A 149 10.84 -6.29 32.53
N ILE A 150 11.39 -5.24 33.13
CA ILE A 150 12.81 -5.14 33.49
C ILE A 150 13.21 -6.20 34.51
N ALA A 151 12.38 -6.48 35.52
CA ALA A 151 12.66 -7.52 36.50
C ALA A 151 12.74 -8.91 35.83
N ALA A 152 11.79 -9.22 34.93
CA ALA A 152 11.82 -10.44 34.13
C ALA A 152 13.09 -10.54 33.25
N TYR A 153 13.42 -9.47 32.55
CA TYR A 153 14.64 -9.39 31.74
C TYR A 153 15.91 -9.65 32.58
N ASN A 154 16.01 -9.04 33.75
CA ASN A 154 17.15 -9.22 34.65
C ASN A 154 17.24 -10.67 35.18
N ARG A 155 16.12 -11.34 35.48
CA ARG A 155 16.11 -12.78 35.84
C ARG A 155 16.70 -13.63 34.73
N ILE A 156 16.27 -13.39 33.49
CA ILE A 156 16.76 -14.12 32.30
C ILE A 156 18.25 -13.84 32.09
N LYS A 157 18.70 -12.58 32.18
CA LYS A 157 20.13 -12.24 32.10
C LYS A 157 20.95 -12.82 33.24
N GLY A 158 20.33 -13.05 34.39
CA GLY A 158 20.92 -13.72 35.55
C GLY A 158 21.05 -15.25 35.42
N GLY A 159 20.56 -15.82 34.31
CA GLY A 159 20.73 -17.24 33.98
C GLY A 159 19.48 -18.10 34.13
N GLU A 160 18.33 -17.54 34.52
CA GLU A 160 17.06 -18.27 34.42
C GLU A 160 16.66 -18.46 32.95
N SER A 161 16.06 -19.61 32.62
CA SER A 161 15.60 -19.81 31.24
C SER A 161 14.41 -18.89 30.94
N PHE A 162 14.31 -18.42 29.66
CA PHE A 162 13.21 -17.59 29.21
C PHE A 162 11.84 -18.24 29.43
N GLU A 163 11.77 -19.54 29.15
CA GLU A 163 10.59 -20.39 29.37
C GLU A 163 10.18 -20.42 30.85
N ALA A 164 11.12 -20.74 31.77
CA ALA A 164 10.82 -20.81 33.20
C ALA A 164 10.31 -19.48 33.76
N VAL A 165 10.91 -18.35 33.32
CA VAL A 165 10.45 -17.02 33.69
C VAL A 165 9.05 -16.75 33.13
N GLY A 166 8.82 -17.08 31.84
CA GLY A 166 7.53 -16.88 31.16
C GLY A 166 6.41 -17.69 31.82
N GLU A 167 6.64 -18.99 32.09
CA GLU A 167 5.67 -19.87 32.75
C GLU A 167 5.36 -19.41 34.18
N SER A 168 6.38 -18.96 34.94
CA SER A 168 6.20 -18.41 36.28
C SER A 168 5.27 -17.20 36.28
N LEU A 169 5.50 -16.24 35.33
CA LEU A 169 4.71 -15.02 35.20
C LEU A 169 3.29 -15.29 34.68
N ALA A 170 3.13 -16.27 33.80
CA ALA A 170 1.82 -16.70 33.32
C ALA A 170 0.99 -17.36 34.41
N LYS A 171 1.62 -18.14 35.29
CA LYS A 171 0.96 -18.83 36.40
C LYS A 171 0.39 -17.87 37.43
N ASP A 172 1.09 -16.77 37.73
CA ASP A 172 0.61 -15.72 38.67
C ASP A 172 -0.17 -14.60 37.98
N SER A 173 -0.44 -14.74 36.70
CA SER A 173 -1.15 -13.77 35.84
C SER A 173 -0.49 -12.38 35.75
N SER A 174 0.81 -12.29 36.03
CA SER A 174 1.59 -11.05 35.92
C SER A 174 1.91 -10.69 34.47
N ALA A 175 2.07 -11.72 33.61
CA ALA A 175 2.26 -11.55 32.17
C ALA A 175 1.73 -12.77 31.40
N ASN A 176 1.54 -12.63 30.09
CA ASN A 176 1.25 -13.74 29.20
C ASN A 176 2.56 -14.34 28.65
N TYR A 177 2.61 -15.64 28.49
CA TYR A 177 3.71 -16.34 27.84
C TYR A 177 3.19 -17.20 26.70
N VAL A 178 3.81 -17.08 25.52
CA VAL A 178 3.46 -17.87 24.34
C VAL A 178 4.71 -18.24 23.54
N VAL A 179 4.65 -19.38 22.86
CA VAL A 179 5.64 -19.80 21.85
C VAL A 179 4.99 -19.64 20.48
N VAL A 180 5.66 -18.93 19.59
CA VAL A 180 5.25 -18.71 18.22
C VAL A 180 6.19 -19.47 17.30
N ASP A 181 5.68 -20.49 16.63
CA ASP A 181 6.50 -21.34 15.75
C ASP A 181 6.89 -20.61 14.47
N TYR A 182 5.97 -19.84 13.88
CA TYR A 182 6.14 -19.14 12.60
C TYR A 182 5.40 -17.82 12.62
N ILE A 183 6.04 -16.78 12.11
CA ILE A 183 5.42 -15.48 11.87
C ILE A 183 5.87 -14.94 10.50
N TYR A 184 4.93 -14.35 9.79
CA TYR A 184 5.20 -13.67 8.52
C TYR A 184 5.19 -12.14 8.71
N PRO A 185 5.83 -11.38 7.80
CA PRO A 185 5.75 -9.93 7.82
C PRO A 185 4.30 -9.43 7.77
N LEU A 186 4.05 -8.28 8.36
CA LEU A 186 2.73 -7.61 8.42
C LEU A 186 1.68 -8.29 9.31
N GLN A 187 2.08 -9.31 10.08
CA GLN A 187 1.20 -10.00 11.05
C GLN A 187 1.31 -9.44 12.48
N MET A 188 2.25 -8.55 12.72
CA MET A 188 2.48 -7.90 14.02
C MET A 188 2.58 -6.39 13.85
N LEU A 189 2.47 -5.67 14.98
CA LEU A 189 2.82 -4.26 15.03
C LEU A 189 4.26 -4.06 14.54
N LYS A 190 4.47 -2.99 13.76
CA LYS A 190 5.78 -2.67 13.18
C LYS A 190 6.92 -2.71 14.20
N VAL A 191 6.74 -2.07 15.36
CA VAL A 191 7.77 -1.99 16.42
C VAL A 191 8.19 -3.37 16.93
N LEU A 192 7.27 -4.31 17.04
CA LEU A 192 7.53 -5.68 17.49
C LEU A 192 8.20 -6.50 16.39
N GLU A 193 7.68 -6.38 15.17
CA GLU A 193 8.22 -7.04 14.00
C GLU A 193 9.64 -6.55 13.69
N ASP A 194 9.89 -5.24 13.71
CA ASP A 194 11.23 -4.66 13.50
C ASP A 194 12.23 -5.24 14.51
N ARG A 195 11.79 -5.41 15.78
CA ARG A 195 12.65 -6.01 16.80
C ARG A 195 12.97 -7.48 16.49
N ILE A 196 11.95 -8.29 16.17
CA ILE A 196 12.13 -9.72 15.90
C ILE A 196 13.04 -9.94 14.68
N TYR A 197 12.80 -9.22 13.58
CA TYR A 197 13.61 -9.36 12.37
C TYR A 197 15.05 -8.84 12.51
N SER A 198 15.32 -7.96 13.50
CA SER A 198 16.68 -7.49 13.82
C SER A 198 17.48 -8.44 14.71
N MET A 199 16.84 -9.49 15.28
CA MET A 199 17.48 -10.44 16.18
C MET A 199 18.09 -11.61 15.43
N GLU A 200 19.09 -12.25 16.04
CA GLU A 200 19.64 -13.54 15.62
C GLU A 200 19.17 -14.66 16.57
N PRO A 201 19.12 -15.93 16.09
CA PRO A 201 18.73 -17.06 16.93
C PRO A 201 19.54 -17.14 18.23
N GLY A 202 18.83 -17.21 19.36
CA GLY A 202 19.39 -17.18 20.71
C GLY A 202 19.35 -15.80 21.38
N ASP A 203 19.13 -14.72 20.64
CA ASP A 203 19.03 -13.38 21.20
C ASP A 203 17.78 -13.23 22.10
N ILE A 204 17.94 -12.39 23.13
CA ILE A 204 16.87 -11.98 24.02
C ILE A 204 16.75 -10.44 23.93
N SER A 205 15.55 -9.95 23.64
CA SER A 205 15.31 -8.52 23.54
C SER A 205 15.30 -7.86 24.92
N GLU A 206 15.68 -6.58 24.98
CA GLU A 206 15.21 -5.70 26.03
C GLU A 206 13.69 -5.52 25.94
N PRO A 207 13.02 -5.01 27.00
CA PRO A 207 11.59 -4.74 26.94
C PRO A 207 11.24 -3.79 25.77
N VAL A 208 10.44 -4.28 24.83
CA VAL A 208 9.92 -3.51 23.69
C VAL A 208 8.55 -2.95 24.06
N ARG A 209 8.37 -1.65 23.95
CA ARG A 209 7.10 -0.98 24.22
C ARG A 209 6.21 -1.00 22.98
N SER A 210 4.93 -1.32 23.15
CA SER A 210 3.89 -1.15 22.15
C SER A 210 2.67 -0.45 22.73
N MET A 211 1.68 -0.17 21.89
CA MET A 211 0.38 0.34 22.34
C MET A 211 -0.37 -0.60 23.30
N PHE A 212 0.01 -1.89 23.36
CA PHE A 212 -0.66 -2.88 24.19
C PHE A 212 0.08 -3.20 25.50
N GLY A 213 1.36 -2.79 25.64
CA GLY A 213 2.18 -3.10 26.80
C GLY A 213 3.65 -3.24 26.51
N PHE A 214 4.35 -4.03 27.35
CA PHE A 214 5.76 -4.32 27.19
C PHE A 214 5.98 -5.78 26.83
N HIS A 215 6.88 -6.00 25.90
CA HIS A 215 7.14 -7.29 25.27
C HIS A 215 8.61 -7.67 25.43
N LEU A 216 8.86 -8.92 25.81
CA LEU A 216 10.17 -9.54 25.77
C LEU A 216 10.15 -10.68 24.76
N PHE A 217 11.15 -10.76 23.93
CA PHE A 217 11.31 -11.80 22.94
C PHE A 217 12.60 -12.59 23.14
N LYS A 218 12.54 -13.89 22.92
CA LYS A 218 13.70 -14.73 22.65
C LYS A 218 13.52 -15.35 21.30
N LEU A 219 14.42 -15.04 20.37
CA LEU A 219 14.38 -15.64 19.04
C LEU A 219 14.96 -17.04 19.09
N ASP A 220 14.13 -18.05 18.81
CA ASP A 220 14.56 -19.46 18.82
C ASP A 220 15.13 -19.89 17.47
N ARG A 221 14.54 -19.39 16.38
CA ARG A 221 14.96 -19.70 15.01
C ARG A 221 14.60 -18.60 14.01
N LYS A 222 15.31 -18.58 12.90
CA LYS A 222 15.05 -17.72 11.72
C LYS A 222 15.40 -18.55 10.50
N ILE A 223 14.41 -19.24 9.95
CA ILE A 223 14.61 -20.16 8.84
C ILE A 223 14.34 -19.51 7.51
N PRO A 224 15.04 -19.91 6.42
CA PRO A 224 14.66 -19.51 5.08
C PRO A 224 13.21 -19.93 4.79
N ASN A 225 12.45 -19.07 4.11
CA ASN A 225 11.08 -19.37 3.71
C ASN A 225 11.11 -20.45 2.61
N PRO A 226 10.52 -21.65 2.84
CA PRO A 226 10.50 -22.71 1.83
C PRO A 226 9.49 -22.46 0.70
N GLY A 227 8.78 -21.32 0.72
CA GLY A 227 7.69 -21.03 -0.19
C GLY A 227 6.40 -21.79 0.19
N LYS A 228 5.63 -22.20 -0.82
CA LYS A 228 4.37 -22.92 -0.62
C LYS A 228 4.43 -24.34 -1.20
N ALA A 229 3.90 -25.30 -0.45
CA ALA A 229 3.69 -26.66 -0.91
C ALA A 229 2.24 -26.87 -1.32
N ARG A 230 2.01 -27.77 -2.26
CA ARG A 230 0.70 -28.31 -2.62
C ARG A 230 0.76 -29.81 -2.59
N VAL A 231 -0.10 -30.43 -1.80
CA VAL A 231 -0.18 -31.87 -1.68
C VAL A 231 -1.57 -32.38 -2.06
N ALA A 232 -1.63 -33.60 -2.52
CA ALA A 232 -2.82 -34.41 -2.42
C ALA A 232 -2.77 -35.20 -1.12
N HIS A 233 -3.91 -35.37 -0.42
CA HIS A 233 -3.95 -36.16 0.80
C HIS A 233 -5.13 -37.15 0.85
N ILE A 234 -4.95 -38.22 1.65
CA ILE A 234 -6.00 -39.15 2.02
C ILE A 234 -6.12 -39.09 3.53
N LEU A 235 -7.24 -38.62 4.05
CA LEU A 235 -7.55 -38.58 5.47
C LEU A 235 -8.29 -39.83 5.90
N THR A 236 -7.77 -40.59 6.87
CA THR A 236 -8.52 -41.56 7.67
C THR A 236 -8.82 -40.92 9.02
N ALA A 237 -10.01 -40.36 9.18
CA ALA A 237 -10.39 -39.60 10.36
C ALA A 237 -10.65 -40.50 11.58
N TYR A 238 -10.42 -39.94 12.76
CA TYR A 238 -10.90 -40.56 13.99
C TYR A 238 -12.43 -40.56 14.04
N PRO A 239 -13.04 -41.54 14.73
CA PRO A 239 -14.49 -41.63 14.86
C PRO A 239 -15.07 -40.55 15.82
N SER A 240 -14.23 -39.99 16.70
CA SER A 240 -14.59 -38.96 17.68
C SER A 240 -13.45 -37.98 17.89
N ASP A 241 -13.73 -36.85 18.55
CA ASP A 241 -12.72 -35.82 18.90
C ASP A 241 -11.76 -36.28 20.01
N GLU A 242 -12.19 -37.26 20.84
CA GLU A 242 -11.40 -37.90 21.90
C GLU A 242 -11.35 -39.43 21.67
N PRO A 243 -10.53 -39.88 20.69
CA PRO A 243 -10.48 -41.30 20.34
C PRO A 243 -9.75 -42.11 21.42
N THR A 244 -10.24 -43.31 21.68
CA THR A 244 -9.58 -44.30 22.51
C THR A 244 -8.33 -44.86 21.81
N ASP A 245 -7.41 -45.48 22.56
CA ASP A 245 -6.20 -46.11 22.00
C ASP A 245 -6.55 -47.16 20.96
N GLU A 246 -7.62 -47.92 21.16
CA GLU A 246 -8.11 -48.93 20.21
C GLU A 246 -8.61 -48.26 18.90
N GLU A 247 -9.33 -47.15 18.99
CA GLU A 247 -9.81 -46.41 17.82
C GLU A 247 -8.62 -45.78 17.05
N ILE A 248 -7.61 -45.27 17.76
CA ILE A 248 -6.40 -44.77 17.14
C ILE A 248 -5.69 -45.88 16.35
N GLU A 249 -5.50 -47.05 16.96
CA GLU A 249 -4.84 -48.16 16.30
C GLU A 249 -5.64 -48.71 15.13
N ASN A 250 -6.97 -48.81 15.25
CA ASN A 250 -7.84 -49.22 14.16
C ASN A 250 -7.80 -48.23 12.99
N THR A 251 -7.73 -46.91 13.28
CA THR A 251 -7.62 -45.86 12.26
C THR A 251 -6.24 -45.93 11.58
N ARG A 252 -5.17 -46.17 12.35
CA ARG A 252 -3.82 -46.40 11.81
C ARG A 252 -3.81 -47.57 10.83
N ASN A 253 -4.33 -48.73 11.26
CA ASN A 253 -4.37 -49.94 10.43
C ASN A 253 -5.11 -49.76 9.12
N LYS A 254 -6.23 -48.98 9.14
CA LYS A 254 -6.94 -48.59 7.91
C LYS A 254 -6.07 -47.74 7.00
N SER A 255 -5.41 -46.72 7.55
CA SER A 255 -4.53 -45.86 6.79
C SER A 255 -3.32 -46.60 6.22
N ASP A 256 -2.72 -47.49 7.00
CA ASP A 256 -1.63 -48.34 6.54
C ASP A 256 -2.08 -49.25 5.38
N SER A 257 -3.28 -49.83 5.45
CA SER A 257 -3.84 -50.63 4.35
C SER A 257 -3.97 -49.81 3.05
N ILE A 258 -4.40 -48.55 3.14
CA ILE A 258 -4.48 -47.65 1.98
C ILE A 258 -3.06 -47.34 1.46
N TYR A 259 -2.12 -47.07 2.36
CA TYR A 259 -0.73 -46.84 2.01
C TYR A 259 -0.13 -48.02 1.24
N GLN A 260 -0.38 -49.28 1.68
CA GLN A 260 0.10 -50.46 0.97
C GLN A 260 -0.44 -50.55 -0.46
N LYS A 261 -1.69 -50.15 -0.70
CA LYS A 261 -2.27 -50.08 -2.05
C LYS A 261 -1.56 -49.05 -2.93
N ILE A 262 -1.22 -47.87 -2.38
CA ILE A 262 -0.46 -46.84 -3.10
C ILE A 262 0.92 -47.39 -3.50
N ILE A 263 1.62 -48.06 -2.58
CA ILE A 263 2.95 -48.62 -2.84
C ILE A 263 2.87 -49.79 -3.84
N ALA A 264 1.74 -50.50 -3.87
CA ALA A 264 1.48 -51.53 -4.88
C ALA A 264 1.16 -50.97 -6.28
N GLY A 265 1.06 -49.62 -6.42
CA GLY A 265 0.87 -48.92 -7.69
C GLY A 265 -0.55 -48.55 -8.01
N GLU A 266 -1.50 -48.68 -7.06
CA GLU A 266 -2.87 -48.17 -7.27
C GLU A 266 -2.88 -46.62 -7.35
N ASP A 267 -3.76 -46.06 -8.14
CA ASP A 267 -3.82 -44.61 -8.37
C ASP A 267 -4.25 -43.84 -7.11
N PHE A 268 -3.44 -42.86 -6.71
CA PHE A 268 -3.64 -42.09 -5.49
C PHE A 268 -4.97 -41.31 -5.53
N ALA A 269 -5.34 -40.75 -6.67
CA ALA A 269 -6.54 -39.94 -6.77
C ALA A 269 -7.81 -40.80 -6.68
N GLU A 270 -7.79 -42.01 -7.23
CA GLU A 270 -8.91 -42.94 -7.11
C GLU A 270 -9.02 -43.49 -5.66
N LEU A 271 -7.91 -43.75 -5.00
CA LEU A 271 -7.92 -44.13 -3.58
C LEU A 271 -8.40 -43.00 -2.68
N ALA A 272 -8.03 -41.73 -3.00
CA ALA A 272 -8.54 -40.56 -2.28
C ALA A 272 -10.06 -40.44 -2.41
N LYS A 273 -10.60 -40.62 -3.61
CA LYS A 273 -12.05 -40.61 -3.85
C LYS A 273 -12.79 -41.71 -3.11
N ALA A 274 -12.18 -42.90 -3.03
CA ALA A 274 -12.79 -44.08 -2.43
C ALA A 274 -12.71 -44.11 -0.89
N PHE A 275 -11.65 -43.61 -0.30
CA PHE A 275 -11.31 -43.86 1.10
C PHE A 275 -11.12 -42.61 1.97
N SER A 276 -10.90 -41.41 1.36
CA SER A 276 -10.66 -40.20 2.16
C SER A 276 -11.91 -39.70 2.87
N ASN A 277 -11.78 -39.41 4.16
CA ASN A 277 -12.84 -38.78 4.95
C ASN A 277 -12.92 -37.25 4.68
N ASP A 278 -11.90 -36.62 4.08
CA ASP A 278 -12.04 -35.27 3.52
C ASP A 278 -12.72 -35.34 2.15
N THR A 279 -14.04 -35.32 2.18
CA THR A 279 -14.88 -35.44 0.96
C THR A 279 -14.72 -34.28 0.00
N VAL A 280 -14.25 -33.11 0.47
CA VAL A 280 -14.05 -31.92 -0.36
C VAL A 280 -12.83 -32.07 -1.26
N SER A 281 -11.69 -32.46 -0.69
CA SER A 281 -10.47 -32.71 -1.48
C SER A 281 -10.55 -34.05 -2.23
N ALA A 282 -11.21 -35.06 -1.67
CA ALA A 282 -11.37 -36.39 -2.30
C ALA A 282 -11.97 -36.30 -3.72
N ARG A 283 -12.99 -35.45 -3.93
CA ARG A 283 -13.59 -35.20 -5.27
C ARG A 283 -12.58 -34.71 -6.31
N ARG A 284 -11.49 -34.12 -5.85
CA ARG A 284 -10.36 -33.62 -6.67
C ARG A 284 -9.14 -34.51 -6.56
N GLY A 285 -9.32 -35.81 -6.23
CA GLY A 285 -8.22 -36.74 -6.03
C GLY A 285 -7.36 -36.45 -4.80
N GLY A 286 -7.93 -35.83 -3.76
CA GLY A 286 -7.24 -35.46 -2.54
C GLY A 286 -6.50 -34.11 -2.60
N LEU A 287 -6.54 -33.38 -3.73
CA LEU A 287 -5.72 -32.18 -3.96
C LEU A 287 -6.18 -30.99 -3.11
N LEU A 288 -5.25 -30.46 -2.30
CA LEU A 288 -5.44 -29.28 -1.45
C LEU A 288 -4.99 -27.99 -2.15
N PRO A 289 -5.40 -26.80 -1.66
CA PRO A 289 -4.76 -25.53 -2.03
C PRO A 289 -3.27 -25.51 -1.67
N TYR A 290 -2.52 -24.54 -2.20
CA TYR A 290 -1.17 -24.25 -1.71
C TYR A 290 -1.21 -23.71 -0.29
N PHE A 291 -0.26 -24.13 0.54
CA PHE A 291 -0.10 -23.66 1.92
C PHE A 291 1.38 -23.42 2.25
N GLY A 292 1.62 -22.45 3.14
CA GLY A 292 2.91 -22.15 3.75
C GLY A 292 3.06 -22.82 5.12
N LEU A 293 4.18 -22.55 5.80
CA LEU A 293 4.39 -22.97 7.17
C LEU A 293 3.44 -22.21 8.11
N GLY A 294 2.88 -22.90 9.11
CA GLY A 294 1.90 -22.35 10.07
C GLY A 294 0.44 -22.41 9.61
N GLU A 295 0.16 -22.86 8.39
CA GLU A 295 -1.21 -22.92 7.85
C GLU A 295 -1.88 -24.30 8.07
N MET A 296 -1.11 -25.35 8.37
CA MET A 296 -1.61 -26.71 8.57
C MET A 296 -1.16 -27.27 9.93
N ALA A 297 -1.64 -28.45 10.28
CA ALA A 297 -1.16 -29.14 11.49
C ALA A 297 0.34 -29.46 11.38
N LYS A 298 1.11 -29.21 12.43
CA LYS A 298 2.57 -29.29 12.42
C LYS A 298 3.14 -30.60 11.84
N PRO A 299 2.68 -31.82 12.24
CA PRO A 299 3.18 -33.07 11.64
C PRO A 299 2.88 -33.18 10.13
N PHE A 300 1.75 -32.61 9.69
CA PHE A 300 1.36 -32.58 8.28
C PHE A 300 2.30 -31.69 7.47
N GLU A 301 2.58 -30.48 7.98
CA GLU A 301 3.49 -29.52 7.34
C GLU A 301 4.92 -30.06 7.28
N GLU A 302 5.44 -30.54 8.41
CA GLU A 302 6.79 -31.09 8.48
C GLU A 302 6.98 -32.18 7.44
N THR A 303 5.98 -33.06 7.27
CA THR A 303 6.01 -34.10 6.23
C THR A 303 5.97 -33.52 4.83
N ALA A 304 5.06 -32.57 4.56
CA ALA A 304 4.91 -31.98 3.24
C ALA A 304 6.17 -31.23 2.79
N PHE A 305 6.80 -30.48 3.71
CA PHE A 305 8.02 -29.72 3.40
C PHE A 305 9.30 -30.58 3.38
N ALA A 306 9.29 -31.79 3.99
CA ALA A 306 10.39 -32.73 3.94
C ALA A 306 10.48 -33.54 2.63
N PHE A 307 9.46 -33.54 1.78
CA PHE A 307 9.54 -34.22 0.49
C PHE A 307 10.63 -33.59 -0.39
N GLU A 308 11.32 -34.41 -1.14
CA GLU A 308 12.38 -33.96 -2.07
C GLU A 308 11.86 -33.79 -3.50
N ASN A 309 10.97 -34.71 -3.95
CA ASN A 309 10.53 -34.75 -5.33
C ASN A 309 9.00 -34.66 -5.47
N ILE A 310 8.53 -34.01 -6.51
CA ILE A 310 7.12 -34.06 -6.89
C ILE A 310 6.73 -35.52 -7.15
N GLY A 311 5.65 -35.97 -6.53
CA GLY A 311 5.20 -37.35 -6.58
C GLY A 311 5.57 -38.20 -5.36
N ASP A 312 6.49 -37.75 -4.49
CA ASP A 312 6.82 -38.43 -3.24
C ASP A 312 5.57 -38.63 -2.38
N VAL A 313 5.48 -39.80 -1.73
CA VAL A 313 4.35 -40.20 -0.89
C VAL A 313 4.83 -40.50 0.52
N SER A 314 4.13 -39.94 1.53
CA SER A 314 4.44 -40.23 2.94
C SER A 314 3.87 -41.57 3.41
N LYS A 315 4.44 -42.10 4.49
CA LYS A 315 3.71 -43.00 5.36
C LYS A 315 2.53 -42.26 6.03
N PRO A 316 1.56 -42.98 6.65
CA PRO A 316 0.52 -42.36 7.43
C PRO A 316 1.06 -41.42 8.53
N VAL A 317 0.67 -40.16 8.50
CA VAL A 317 1.08 -39.09 9.42
C VAL A 317 -0.06 -38.79 10.37
N GLN A 318 0.18 -38.90 11.65
CA GLN A 318 -0.82 -38.67 12.69
C GLN A 318 -1.01 -37.17 12.97
N THR A 319 -2.26 -36.74 13.02
CA THR A 319 -2.67 -35.40 13.49
C THR A 319 -3.83 -35.56 14.49
N ARG A 320 -4.32 -34.44 15.04
CA ARG A 320 -5.51 -34.45 15.88
C ARG A 320 -6.79 -34.90 15.15
N PHE A 321 -6.79 -34.93 13.82
CA PHE A 321 -7.94 -35.30 13.02
C PHE A 321 -7.95 -36.79 12.61
N GLY A 322 -6.82 -37.46 12.72
CA GLY A 322 -6.63 -38.83 12.24
C GLY A 322 -5.28 -39.01 11.57
N PHE A 323 -5.22 -39.96 10.65
CA PHE A 323 -4.01 -40.28 9.88
C PHE A 323 -4.16 -39.76 8.44
N HIS A 324 -3.12 -39.10 7.95
CA HIS A 324 -3.03 -38.57 6.61
C HIS A 324 -1.93 -39.24 5.81
N ILE A 325 -2.21 -39.66 4.59
CA ILE A 325 -1.19 -40.01 3.60
C ILE A 325 -1.07 -38.85 2.65
N LEU A 326 0.14 -38.31 2.47
CA LEU A 326 0.43 -37.15 1.66
C LEU A 326 1.13 -37.54 0.38
N LYS A 327 0.81 -36.88 -0.72
CA LYS A 327 1.59 -36.95 -1.98
C LYS A 327 1.91 -35.53 -2.41
N LEU A 328 3.21 -35.22 -2.58
CA LEU A 328 3.61 -33.91 -3.09
C LEU A 328 3.15 -33.75 -4.54
N ALA A 329 2.28 -32.77 -4.76
CA ALA A 329 1.72 -32.47 -6.07
C ALA A 329 2.48 -31.34 -6.77
N ASP A 330 2.90 -30.32 -6.02
CA ASP A 330 3.61 -29.16 -6.56
C ASP A 330 4.30 -28.35 -5.44
N ARG A 331 5.27 -27.50 -5.83
CA ARG A 331 5.90 -26.50 -4.96
C ARG A 331 6.00 -25.17 -5.68
N LYS A 332 5.70 -24.10 -4.97
CA LYS A 332 6.01 -22.75 -5.40
C LYS A 332 7.16 -22.24 -4.54
N PRO A 333 8.27 -21.83 -5.16
CA PRO A 333 9.32 -21.13 -4.44
C PRO A 333 8.81 -19.81 -3.89
N GLU A 334 9.68 -19.04 -3.26
CA GLU A 334 9.42 -17.64 -2.87
C GLU A 334 8.76 -16.88 -4.03
N ILE A 335 7.71 -16.11 -3.71
CA ILE A 335 6.98 -15.32 -4.69
C ILE A 335 7.86 -14.13 -5.09
N PRO A 336 8.11 -13.87 -6.39
CA PRO A 336 8.87 -12.71 -6.84
C PRO A 336 8.27 -11.38 -6.35
N PHE A 337 9.12 -10.37 -6.17
CA PHE A 337 8.70 -9.04 -5.70
C PHE A 337 7.57 -8.46 -6.55
N GLU A 338 7.68 -8.56 -7.87
CA GLU A 338 6.73 -8.02 -8.83
C GLU A 338 5.30 -8.61 -8.66
N GLU A 339 5.21 -9.87 -8.21
CA GLU A 339 3.92 -10.51 -7.91
C GLU A 339 3.37 -10.13 -6.53
N MET A 340 4.24 -9.69 -5.61
CA MET A 340 3.88 -9.30 -4.25
C MET A 340 3.69 -7.78 -4.09
N GLU A 341 4.23 -6.97 -4.97
CA GLU A 341 4.30 -5.50 -4.86
C GLU A 341 2.94 -4.89 -4.49
N SER A 342 1.90 -5.20 -5.26
CA SER A 342 0.55 -4.66 -5.02
C SER A 342 -0.01 -5.08 -3.66
N TYR A 343 0.21 -6.33 -3.24
CA TYR A 343 -0.23 -6.82 -1.93
C TYR A 343 0.51 -6.12 -0.79
N LEU A 344 1.82 -5.98 -0.91
CA LEU A 344 2.65 -5.30 0.09
C LEU A 344 2.26 -3.82 0.20
N TYR A 345 2.10 -3.13 -0.94
CA TYR A 345 1.68 -1.74 -0.98
C TYR A 345 0.36 -1.52 -0.24
N GLU A 346 -0.69 -2.26 -0.61
CA GLU A 346 -2.01 -2.12 0.01
C GLU A 346 -1.98 -2.47 1.51
N SER A 347 -1.24 -3.51 1.89
CA SER A 347 -1.12 -3.91 3.29
C SER A 347 -0.38 -2.87 4.13
N MET A 348 0.69 -2.27 3.60
CA MET A 348 1.42 -1.19 4.27
C MET A 348 0.59 0.09 4.33
N ARG A 349 -0.12 0.43 3.25
CA ARG A 349 -0.95 1.65 3.14
C ARG A 349 -2.04 1.74 4.20
N ILE A 350 -2.68 0.61 4.53
CA ILE A 350 -3.77 0.55 5.52
C ILE A 350 -3.29 0.27 6.95
N SER A 351 -2.00 0.08 7.16
CA SER A 351 -1.39 -0.20 8.47
C SER A 351 -0.58 1.00 8.98
N GLU A 352 -0.03 0.88 10.19
CA GLU A 352 0.93 1.85 10.73
C GLU A 352 2.21 2.01 9.89
N ARG A 353 2.47 1.09 8.94
CA ARG A 353 3.59 1.15 8.00
C ARG A 353 3.40 2.16 6.86
N ASN A 354 2.24 2.82 6.77
CA ASN A 354 2.02 3.89 5.81
C ASN A 354 3.03 5.03 5.96
N PHE A 355 3.56 5.25 7.17
CA PHE A 355 4.64 6.21 7.41
C PHE A 355 5.93 5.86 6.66
N ASP A 356 6.25 4.58 6.54
CA ASP A 356 7.43 4.13 5.80
C ASP A 356 7.26 4.34 4.30
N LEU A 357 6.07 4.08 3.76
CA LEU A 357 5.75 4.32 2.34
C LEU A 357 5.95 5.78 1.94
N TYR A 358 5.44 6.70 2.74
CA TYR A 358 5.41 8.11 2.37
C TYR A 358 6.56 8.94 2.91
N ARG A 359 7.46 8.36 3.71
CA ARG A 359 8.58 9.07 4.33
C ARG A 359 9.44 9.81 3.32
N GLY A 360 9.77 9.18 2.18
CA GLY A 360 10.59 9.79 1.15
C GLY A 360 9.94 11.06 0.58
N PHE A 361 8.66 10.99 0.28
CA PHE A 361 7.87 12.13 -0.17
C PHE A 361 7.81 13.23 0.89
N ASP A 362 7.44 12.86 2.13
CA ASP A 362 7.31 13.81 3.24
C ASP A 362 8.60 14.60 3.47
N GLU A 363 9.76 13.94 3.49
CA GLU A 363 11.06 14.59 3.68
C GLU A 363 11.44 15.51 2.49
N LYS A 364 11.15 15.09 1.26
CA LYS A 364 11.34 15.94 0.08
C LYS A 364 10.48 17.20 0.14
N MET A 365 9.22 17.06 0.53
CA MET A 365 8.29 18.20 0.62
C MET A 365 8.62 19.11 1.80
N LYS A 366 9.02 18.57 2.94
CA LYS A 366 9.57 19.36 4.06
C LYS A 366 10.76 20.21 3.62
N ALA A 367 11.70 19.61 2.88
CA ALA A 367 12.88 20.33 2.39
C ALA A 367 12.47 21.41 1.35
N ARG A 368 11.55 21.09 0.44
CA ARG A 368 11.07 22.01 -0.61
C ARG A 368 10.35 23.22 -0.04
N HIS A 369 9.50 23.01 0.97
CA HIS A 369 8.68 24.06 1.58
C HIS A 369 9.28 24.66 2.85
N GLY A 370 10.58 24.57 3.04
CA GLY A 370 11.27 25.24 4.14
C GLY A 370 10.73 24.90 5.53
N TYR A 371 10.38 23.63 5.75
CA TYR A 371 9.80 23.15 7.00
C TYR A 371 10.63 23.56 8.22
N THR A 372 9.95 24.17 9.18
CA THR A 372 10.54 24.52 10.48
C THR A 372 9.61 24.05 11.60
N PHE A 373 10.16 23.22 12.50
CA PHE A 373 9.44 22.72 13.68
C PHE A 373 9.80 23.56 14.92
N TYR A 374 8.81 23.83 15.76
CA TYR A 374 8.98 24.57 17.00
C TYR A 374 8.72 23.64 18.21
N PRO A 375 9.77 23.00 18.75
CA PRO A 375 9.62 21.96 19.77
C PRO A 375 8.99 22.45 21.06
N GLU A 376 9.18 23.72 21.46
CA GLU A 376 8.58 24.27 22.69
C GLU A 376 7.04 24.29 22.63
N ALA A 377 6.48 24.61 21.45
CA ALA A 377 5.03 24.58 21.23
C ALA A 377 4.49 23.15 21.27
N TYR A 378 5.24 22.19 20.74
CA TYR A 378 4.87 20.78 20.78
C TYR A 378 4.91 20.21 22.20
N GLU A 379 5.95 20.53 22.99
CA GLU A 379 6.07 20.07 24.38
C GLU A 379 4.98 20.63 25.29
N GLU A 380 4.43 21.82 24.97
CA GLU A 380 3.24 22.34 25.69
C GLU A 380 1.99 21.51 25.39
N LEU A 381 1.80 21.09 24.13
CA LEU A 381 0.70 20.19 23.75
C LEU A 381 0.84 18.81 24.39
N LYS A 382 2.07 18.27 24.47
CA LYS A 382 2.33 17.01 25.17
C LYS A 382 1.97 17.09 26.65
N ARG A 383 2.37 18.18 27.34
CA ARG A 383 1.97 18.40 28.74
C ARG A 383 0.46 18.50 28.91
N LEU A 384 -0.24 19.13 27.97
CA LEU A 384 -1.70 19.15 27.97
C LEU A 384 -2.29 17.75 27.76
N ALA A 385 -1.66 16.92 26.90
CA ALA A 385 -2.06 15.53 26.66
C ALA A 385 -1.78 14.61 27.86
N ASP A 386 -0.78 14.92 28.68
CA ASP A 386 -0.51 14.21 29.94
C ASP A 386 -1.56 14.55 31.03
N GLU A 387 -2.16 15.75 30.97
CA GLU A 387 -3.17 16.22 31.93
C GLU A 387 -4.58 15.84 31.48
N TYR A 388 -4.88 15.92 30.21
CA TYR A 388 -6.18 15.62 29.61
C TYR A 388 -6.01 14.70 28.42
N PHE A 389 -6.78 13.64 28.38
CA PHE A 389 -6.74 12.72 27.26
C PHE A 389 -7.10 13.41 25.93
N PRO A 390 -6.33 13.26 24.84
CA PRO A 390 -6.49 14.06 23.62
C PRO A 390 -7.87 14.01 22.95
N ALA A 391 -8.68 12.98 23.19
CA ALA A 391 -10.06 12.89 22.72
C ALA A 391 -11.07 13.61 23.63
N ASP A 392 -10.66 14.02 24.84
CA ASP A 392 -11.56 14.65 25.80
C ASP A 392 -11.89 16.09 25.39
N THR A 393 -13.14 16.47 25.64
CA THR A 393 -13.60 17.86 25.44
C THR A 393 -12.73 18.87 26.20
N ALA A 394 -12.18 18.49 27.38
CA ALA A 394 -11.31 19.34 28.15
C ALA A 394 -9.98 19.64 27.47
N PHE A 395 -9.35 18.62 26.82
CA PHE A 395 -8.16 18.80 26.00
C PHE A 395 -8.44 19.74 24.83
N VAL A 396 -9.51 19.46 24.07
CA VAL A 396 -9.88 20.23 22.88
C VAL A 396 -10.18 21.69 23.25
N ASN A 397 -10.99 21.94 24.29
CA ASN A 397 -11.36 23.30 24.69
C ASN A 397 -10.16 24.14 25.14
N ARG A 398 -9.13 23.52 25.73
CA ARG A 398 -7.89 24.22 26.11
C ARG A 398 -6.94 24.39 24.92
N GLY A 399 -6.73 23.32 24.17
CA GLY A 399 -5.79 23.30 23.06
C GLY A 399 -6.19 24.22 21.91
N ILE A 400 -7.50 24.41 21.65
CA ILE A 400 -7.99 25.31 20.59
C ILE A 400 -7.72 26.80 20.88
N THR A 401 -7.35 27.14 22.11
CA THR A 401 -6.94 28.51 22.50
C THR A 401 -5.43 28.72 22.48
N MET A 402 -4.65 27.70 22.12
CA MET A 402 -3.19 27.78 22.07
C MET A 402 -2.76 28.29 20.68
N GLU A 403 -2.01 29.39 20.64
CA GLU A 403 -1.71 30.13 19.40
C GLU A 403 -0.22 30.15 19.06
N LYS A 404 0.65 29.44 19.79
CA LYS A 404 2.07 29.37 19.40
C LYS A 404 2.23 28.63 18.10
N VAL A 405 3.17 29.12 17.27
CA VAL A 405 3.52 28.43 16.02
C VAL A 405 4.13 27.06 16.35
N LEU A 406 3.55 26.03 15.77
CA LEU A 406 3.98 24.64 15.92
C LEU A 406 4.87 24.22 14.75
N VAL A 407 4.43 24.59 13.55
CA VAL A 407 5.14 24.31 12.29
C VAL A 407 5.05 25.55 11.39
N ARG A 408 6.13 25.83 10.66
CA ARG A 408 6.16 26.77 9.55
C ARG A 408 6.53 26.06 8.25
N LEU A 409 5.77 26.33 7.20
CA LEU A 409 6.10 25.93 5.82
C LEU A 409 6.16 27.21 4.98
N ASP A 410 7.30 27.48 4.37
CA ASP A 410 7.61 28.76 3.68
C ASP A 410 7.30 29.95 4.58
N THR A 411 6.25 30.68 4.27
CA THR A 411 5.77 31.84 5.04
C THR A 411 4.48 31.59 5.83
N ILE A 412 3.99 30.35 5.84
CA ILE A 412 2.72 29.99 6.45
C ILE A 412 2.98 29.35 7.82
N ASP A 413 2.39 29.93 8.85
CA ASP A 413 2.43 29.44 10.22
C ASP A 413 1.23 28.57 10.53
N PHE A 414 1.50 27.35 11.02
CA PHE A 414 0.51 26.44 11.57
C PHE A 414 0.66 26.46 13.09
N GLN A 415 -0.37 26.97 13.77
CA GLN A 415 -0.39 27.12 15.21
C GLN A 415 -0.87 25.85 15.92
N GLN A 416 -0.65 25.78 17.24
CA GLN A 416 -1.06 24.67 18.10
C GLN A 416 -2.57 24.35 17.98
N ASN A 417 -3.43 25.38 17.93
CA ASN A 417 -4.89 25.23 17.79
C ASN A 417 -5.28 24.52 16.48
N VAL A 418 -4.57 24.77 15.38
CA VAL A 418 -4.81 24.09 14.10
C VAL A 418 -4.51 22.59 14.19
N PHE A 419 -3.44 22.23 14.89
CA PHE A 419 -3.10 20.83 15.17
C PHE A 419 -4.13 20.16 16.09
N VAL A 420 -4.59 20.85 17.14
CA VAL A 420 -5.66 20.34 18.02
C VAL A 420 -6.97 20.11 17.27
N GLU A 421 -7.34 21.05 16.38
CA GLU A 421 -8.51 20.88 15.53
C GLU A 421 -8.35 19.69 14.56
N TYR A 422 -7.15 19.49 14.02
CA TYR A 422 -6.83 18.33 13.20
C TYR A 422 -6.97 17.03 13.98
N MET A 423 -6.39 16.95 15.20
CA MET A 423 -6.54 15.81 16.09
C MET A 423 -8.01 15.51 16.37
N TYR A 424 -8.79 16.51 16.72
CA TYR A 424 -10.21 16.36 16.99
C TYR A 424 -10.97 15.77 15.80
N ARG A 425 -10.73 16.30 14.59
CA ARG A 425 -11.42 15.85 13.37
C ARG A 425 -11.06 14.41 12.96
N LYS A 426 -9.79 14.01 13.15
CA LYS A 426 -9.31 12.70 12.69
C LYS A 426 -9.53 11.58 13.71
N HIS A 427 -9.60 11.88 14.99
CA HIS A 427 -9.55 10.88 16.06
C HIS A 427 -10.82 10.66 16.89
N LEU A 428 -11.86 11.43 16.68
CA LEU A 428 -13.17 11.11 17.26
C LEU A 428 -13.74 9.77 16.82
N SER A 429 -13.21 9.18 15.74
CA SER A 429 -13.64 7.88 15.20
C SER A 429 -12.78 6.69 15.68
N THR A 430 -11.63 6.92 16.33
CA THR A 430 -10.72 5.85 16.78
C THR A 430 -10.66 5.78 18.30
N LYS A 431 -10.93 4.59 18.85
CA LYS A 431 -10.90 4.33 20.31
C LYS A 431 -9.56 3.79 20.81
N THR A 432 -8.58 3.62 19.94
CA THR A 432 -7.25 3.07 20.26
C THR A 432 -6.19 4.15 20.17
N TYR A 433 -5.47 4.38 21.29
CA TYR A 433 -4.40 5.37 21.36
C TYR A 433 -3.07 4.65 21.61
N SER A 434 -2.07 4.93 20.77
CA SER A 434 -0.71 4.49 21.02
C SER A 434 -0.05 5.36 22.10
N LEU A 435 1.04 4.86 22.69
CA LEU A 435 1.83 5.65 23.65
C LEU A 435 2.61 6.78 22.98
N ASP A 436 2.82 6.68 21.68
CA ASP A 436 3.41 7.71 20.83
C ASP A 436 2.34 8.46 20.03
N PHE A 437 1.09 8.38 20.49
CA PHE A 437 -0.09 8.96 19.84
C PHE A 437 0.14 10.40 19.37
N MET A 438 0.68 11.26 20.24
CA MET A 438 0.95 12.64 19.88
C MET A 438 1.93 12.75 18.73
N GLN A 439 2.95 11.90 18.68
CA GLN A 439 3.94 11.88 17.59
C GLN A 439 3.32 11.34 16.29
N GLU A 440 2.58 10.25 16.37
CA GLU A 440 1.90 9.68 15.18
C GLU A 440 0.93 10.67 14.55
N VAL A 441 0.12 11.34 15.36
CA VAL A 441 -0.82 12.36 14.88
C VAL A 441 -0.09 13.58 14.33
N TYR A 442 1.02 13.97 14.99
CA TYR A 442 1.87 15.05 14.49
C TYR A 442 2.45 14.73 13.11
N ASP A 443 2.95 13.53 12.91
CA ASP A 443 3.51 13.09 11.62
C ASP A 443 2.42 13.05 10.53
N LEU A 444 1.22 12.58 10.85
CA LEU A 444 0.07 12.63 9.95
C LEU A 444 -0.35 14.08 9.63
N PHE A 445 -0.33 14.96 10.61
CA PHE A 445 -0.62 16.37 10.41
C PHE A 445 0.41 17.04 9.48
N VAL A 446 1.69 16.81 9.74
CA VAL A 446 2.77 17.35 8.90
C VAL A 446 2.63 16.85 7.46
N ARG A 447 2.38 15.55 7.27
CA ARG A 447 2.11 14.97 5.94
C ARG A 447 0.94 15.67 5.25
N GLU A 448 -0.19 15.86 5.93
CA GLU A 448 -1.36 16.51 5.35
C GLU A 448 -1.06 17.94 4.89
N ILE A 449 -0.36 18.73 5.72
CA ILE A 449 -0.05 20.13 5.37
C ILE A 449 1.00 20.25 4.26
N VAL A 450 2.05 19.42 4.24
CA VAL A 450 3.05 19.46 3.15
C VAL A 450 2.46 18.96 1.84
N THR A 451 1.62 17.93 1.87
CA THR A 451 0.91 17.41 0.70
C THR A 451 -0.05 18.43 0.13
N GLU A 452 -0.79 19.14 1.00
CA GLU A 452 -1.73 20.17 0.55
C GLU A 452 -0.99 21.39 -0.02
N MET A 453 0.16 21.76 0.54
CA MET A 453 1.01 22.81 -0.03
C MET A 453 1.48 22.44 -1.43
N GLU A 454 1.96 21.21 -1.62
CA GLU A 454 2.42 20.73 -2.93
C GLU A 454 1.26 20.63 -3.93
N ARG A 455 0.10 20.14 -3.52
CA ARG A 455 -1.10 20.05 -4.35
C ARG A 455 -1.50 21.41 -4.94
N ARG A 456 -1.42 22.48 -4.14
CA ARG A 456 -1.77 23.84 -4.58
C ARG A 456 -0.85 24.41 -5.64
N ILE A 457 0.38 23.91 -5.72
CA ILE A 457 1.36 24.42 -6.68
C ILE A 457 1.56 23.51 -7.88
N LEU A 458 0.87 22.34 -7.97
CA LEU A 458 1.01 21.42 -9.09
C LEU A 458 0.80 22.09 -10.44
N GLU A 459 -0.26 22.89 -10.60
CA GLU A 459 -0.55 23.57 -11.86
C GLU A 459 0.48 24.66 -12.20
N ARG A 460 1.13 25.25 -11.20
CA ARG A 460 2.16 26.28 -11.39
C ARG A 460 3.53 25.69 -11.68
N ASP A 461 3.94 24.69 -10.91
CA ASP A 461 5.33 24.24 -10.84
C ASP A 461 5.61 22.96 -11.65
N TYR A 462 4.56 22.27 -12.13
CA TYR A 462 4.66 21.03 -12.88
C TYR A 462 4.03 21.14 -14.27
N PRO A 463 4.77 21.64 -15.28
CA PRO A 463 4.26 21.75 -16.65
C PRO A 463 3.72 20.42 -17.23
N GLU A 464 4.38 19.30 -16.88
CA GLU A 464 3.97 17.96 -17.30
C GLU A 464 2.58 17.59 -16.76
N TYR A 465 2.27 17.95 -15.50
CA TYR A 465 0.95 17.76 -14.91
C TYR A 465 -0.14 18.45 -15.76
N ASN A 466 0.10 19.71 -16.12
CA ASN A 466 -0.84 20.47 -16.93
C ASN A 466 -1.02 19.87 -18.33
N MET A 467 0.07 19.38 -18.94
CA MET A 467 0.02 18.74 -20.25
C MET A 467 -0.78 17.44 -20.22
N LEU A 468 -0.56 16.59 -19.20
CA LEU A 468 -1.31 15.33 -19.01
C LEU A 468 -2.81 15.61 -18.77
N LEU A 469 -3.13 16.58 -17.92
CA LEU A 469 -4.51 16.95 -17.64
C LEU A 469 -5.22 17.49 -18.88
N LYS A 470 -4.51 18.33 -19.68
CA LYS A 470 -5.02 18.86 -20.93
C LYS A 470 -5.23 17.79 -21.99
N GLU A 471 -4.28 16.88 -22.15
CA GLU A 471 -4.38 15.73 -23.06
C GLU A 471 -5.61 14.88 -22.73
N TYR A 472 -5.83 14.59 -21.45
CA TYR A 472 -7.00 13.83 -21.04
C TYR A 472 -8.31 14.57 -21.29
N TYR A 473 -8.36 15.88 -20.97
CA TYR A 473 -9.49 16.75 -21.29
C TYR A 473 -9.82 16.72 -22.78
N ASP A 474 -8.81 16.93 -23.63
CA ASP A 474 -8.95 16.89 -25.09
C ASP A 474 -9.37 15.49 -25.56
N GLY A 475 -8.85 14.43 -24.93
CA GLY A 475 -9.17 13.03 -25.24
C GLY A 475 -10.63 12.65 -24.99
N ILE A 476 -11.20 13.06 -23.84
CA ILE A 476 -12.62 12.85 -23.57
C ILE A 476 -13.47 13.59 -24.60
N LEU A 477 -13.13 14.85 -24.90
CA LEU A 477 -13.84 15.63 -25.91
C LEU A 477 -13.81 14.97 -27.28
N LEU A 478 -12.63 14.53 -27.70
CA LEU A 478 -12.43 13.83 -28.97
C LEU A 478 -13.27 12.55 -29.04
N PHE A 479 -13.26 11.75 -27.97
CA PHE A 479 -14.03 10.51 -27.90
C PHE A 479 -15.53 10.77 -28.03
N GLU A 480 -16.07 11.67 -27.22
CA GLU A 480 -17.51 11.96 -27.19
C GLU A 480 -18.01 12.58 -28.51
N VAL A 481 -17.23 13.49 -29.11
CA VAL A 481 -17.64 14.09 -30.39
C VAL A 481 -17.49 13.10 -31.55
N SER A 482 -16.43 12.28 -31.58
CA SER A 482 -16.24 11.25 -32.60
C SER A 482 -17.33 10.18 -32.53
N ASN A 483 -17.71 9.77 -31.31
CA ASN A 483 -18.81 8.84 -31.11
C ASN A 483 -20.14 9.41 -31.65
N LYS A 484 -20.39 10.69 -31.41
CA LYS A 484 -21.59 11.37 -31.88
C LYS A 484 -21.61 11.56 -33.41
N ARG A 485 -20.45 11.86 -34.03
CA ARG A 485 -20.34 12.22 -35.45
C ARG A 485 -20.09 11.03 -36.36
N VAL A 486 -19.32 10.02 -35.88
CA VAL A 486 -18.78 8.93 -36.69
C VAL A 486 -19.08 7.56 -36.08
N TRP A 487 -18.53 7.27 -34.89
CA TRP A 487 -18.51 5.89 -34.36
C TRP A 487 -19.85 5.34 -33.91
N GLY A 488 -20.83 6.21 -33.69
CA GLY A 488 -22.22 5.81 -33.45
C GLY A 488 -22.99 5.36 -34.70
N ARG A 489 -22.32 5.34 -35.88
CA ARG A 489 -22.84 4.89 -37.17
C ARG A 489 -22.27 3.54 -37.55
N PRO A 490 -22.83 2.86 -38.59
CA PRO A 490 -22.23 1.65 -39.13
C PRO A 490 -20.76 1.81 -39.53
N ALA A 491 -19.92 0.80 -39.25
CA ALA A 491 -18.47 0.90 -39.43
C ALA A 491 -18.04 1.18 -40.88
N GLU A 492 -18.82 0.71 -41.84
CA GLU A 492 -18.62 0.94 -43.28
C GLU A 492 -18.77 2.40 -43.71
N GLU A 493 -19.42 3.25 -42.90
CA GLU A 493 -19.63 4.67 -43.17
C GLU A 493 -18.54 5.55 -42.52
N HIS A 494 -17.70 5.00 -41.64
CA HIS A 494 -16.82 5.80 -40.75
C HIS A 494 -15.83 6.64 -41.56
N ASP A 495 -15.18 6.10 -42.56
CA ASP A 495 -14.16 6.80 -43.33
C ASP A 495 -14.76 8.00 -44.12
N GLU A 496 -15.95 7.82 -44.68
CA GLU A 496 -16.66 8.86 -45.43
C GLU A 496 -17.13 9.97 -44.49
N LEU A 497 -17.77 9.59 -43.40
CA LEU A 497 -18.25 10.53 -42.37
C LEU A 497 -17.11 11.33 -41.74
N GLU A 498 -15.98 10.70 -41.49
CA GLU A 498 -14.81 11.38 -40.94
C GLU A 498 -14.22 12.38 -41.94
N ALA A 499 -14.10 11.99 -43.22
CA ALA A 499 -13.61 12.87 -44.25
C ALA A 499 -14.52 14.09 -44.46
N GLU A 500 -15.85 13.88 -44.50
CA GLU A 500 -16.83 14.97 -44.57
C GLU A 500 -16.73 15.90 -43.36
N TRP A 501 -16.65 15.34 -42.17
CA TRP A 501 -16.54 16.12 -40.94
C TRP A 501 -15.24 16.96 -40.92
N ILE A 502 -14.09 16.39 -41.27
CA ILE A 502 -12.84 17.13 -41.34
C ILE A 502 -12.94 18.28 -42.35
N LYS A 503 -13.60 18.06 -43.49
CA LYS A 503 -13.85 19.13 -44.49
C LYS A 503 -14.71 20.25 -43.92
N GLU A 504 -15.84 19.92 -43.28
CA GLU A 504 -16.72 20.87 -42.58
C GLU A 504 -15.94 21.70 -41.56
N LEU A 505 -15.07 21.04 -40.75
CA LEU A 505 -14.29 21.70 -39.71
C LEU A 505 -13.25 22.67 -40.27
N ASN A 506 -12.58 22.32 -41.39
CA ASN A 506 -11.62 23.21 -42.05
C ASN A 506 -12.31 24.45 -42.71
N GLU A 507 -13.56 24.31 -43.12
CA GLU A 507 -14.36 25.43 -43.66
C GLU A 507 -14.88 26.34 -42.51
N LYS A 508 -15.23 25.74 -41.37
CA LYS A 508 -15.87 26.42 -40.24
C LYS A 508 -14.87 27.20 -39.36
N TYR A 509 -13.70 26.62 -39.13
CA TYR A 509 -12.73 27.15 -38.17
C TYR A 509 -11.48 27.69 -38.85
N PRO A 510 -11.05 28.94 -38.54
CA PRO A 510 -9.78 29.46 -39.04
C PRO A 510 -8.61 28.72 -38.42
N VAL A 511 -7.65 28.33 -39.25
CA VAL A 511 -6.39 27.66 -38.87
C VAL A 511 -5.22 28.44 -39.41
N SER A 512 -4.21 28.68 -38.58
CA SER A 512 -2.89 29.14 -39.02
C SER A 512 -1.79 28.29 -38.45
N ILE A 513 -0.83 27.90 -39.29
CA ILE A 513 0.30 27.03 -38.90
C ILE A 513 1.61 27.80 -39.03
N ASN A 514 2.41 27.81 -37.96
CA ASN A 514 3.71 28.47 -37.94
C ASN A 514 4.81 27.53 -38.46
N TRP A 515 4.87 27.38 -39.76
CA TRP A 515 5.86 26.52 -40.42
C TRP A 515 7.32 26.89 -40.09
N LYS A 516 7.60 28.13 -39.68
CA LYS A 516 8.94 28.55 -39.26
C LYS A 516 9.34 27.89 -37.94
N VAL A 517 8.41 27.77 -37.02
CA VAL A 517 8.63 27.06 -35.73
C VAL A 517 8.81 25.57 -35.98
N ILE A 518 7.90 24.96 -36.76
CA ILE A 518 7.92 23.52 -37.06
C ILE A 518 9.23 23.11 -37.76
N LYS A 519 9.67 23.85 -38.79
CA LYS A 519 10.95 23.58 -39.49
C LYS A 519 12.18 23.67 -38.57
N ASN A 520 12.08 24.36 -37.46
CA ASN A 520 13.15 24.52 -36.50
C ASN A 520 12.92 23.72 -35.17
N ILE A 521 12.00 22.76 -35.18
CA ILE A 521 11.59 22.02 -33.99
C ILE A 521 12.76 21.43 -33.20
N LYS A 522 13.81 20.98 -33.90
CA LYS A 522 15.05 20.42 -33.30
C LYS A 522 15.72 21.37 -32.29
N LYS A 523 15.59 22.68 -32.47
CA LYS A 523 16.18 23.66 -31.55
C LYS A 523 15.47 23.72 -30.19
N TYR A 524 14.32 23.06 -30.09
CA TYR A 524 13.45 23.07 -28.91
C TYR A 524 13.30 21.68 -28.27
N LEU A 525 13.99 20.66 -28.84
CA LEU A 525 13.95 19.29 -28.32
C LEU A 525 14.97 19.00 -27.22
N ASN A 526 15.89 19.94 -26.97
CA ASN A 526 16.97 19.83 -25.97
C ASN A 526 16.61 20.55 -24.68
#